data_e440e1262b35d395d6eb51d859a15009
#
_entry.id   e440e1262b35d395d6eb51d859a15009
#
_cell.length_a   1.000
_cell.length_b   1.000
_cell.length_c   1.000
_cell.angle_alpha   90.00
_cell.angle_beta   90.00
_cell.angle_gamma   90.00
#
_symmetry.space_group_name_H-M   'P 1'
#
loop_
_entity.id
_entity.type
_entity.pdbx_description
1 polymer ?
#
loop_
_entity_poly.entity_id
_entity_poly.type
_entity_poly.pdbx_seq_one_letter_code
_entity_poly.pdbx_strand_id
1 'polypeptide(L)'
;MLRFLTTIPVRMIAWLSDAIEKGLRNSLRIFRPIDTEDISKSQDSKKRAKTIVLRLVQYSAQVITYPIAGLFYRGARKRSYFWSLPFVVLSIGTFAVWLVVGFNQERIFNRYLAKVQNAYSKQKGSLGVRYSLRWIDDREFSNLDRKFLISLVQVQAGEEKAAESMLEHLSPEDSTGLGVAHFWRASKYAAELEKSASDPEKRSEQLERFRWHLERSSGVNPSQIGVLKALEFYWSGEESLALEAYRALWEQNPSESLGYASLLKRMGKEQERTEVLQTSAQLLGNLLRSDPWNRSARSQLAGVYESLGEWSKAELVFIEGFQISRDGPTAMAYQGFLQRRIQSALAEPRNPREIAYCLVRITRTQGGEKPTKNFVSESLLRPKQELEQLQNALNQWLVEGLDLPMVHLFLALCKVVSGDAKSGDWHLEQAYRYDDSIRGIVSQLADHLVDASTEQSQYHERLLAWRKSN
;
A
#
# COMPACT_ATOMS: atom_id res chain seq x y z
N MET A 1 20.78 -33.38 -33.14
CA MET A 1 19.47 -34.06 -33.02
C MET A 1 18.85 -33.99 -31.64
N LEU A 2 19.58 -34.05 -30.52
CA LEU A 2 19.01 -33.94 -29.14
C LEU A 2 18.43 -32.58 -28.77
N ARG A 3 18.84 -31.44 -29.38
CA ARG A 3 18.26 -30.12 -29.12
C ARG A 3 16.90 -29.91 -29.77
N PHE A 4 16.50 -30.68 -30.77
CA PHE A 4 15.22 -30.58 -31.45
C PHE A 4 14.08 -31.24 -30.65
N LEU A 5 14.39 -32.26 -29.85
CA LEU A 5 13.41 -33.00 -29.05
C LEU A 5 12.99 -32.27 -27.74
N THR A 6 13.79 -31.30 -27.29
CA THR A 6 13.47 -30.53 -26.08
C THR A 6 12.68 -29.24 -26.32
N THR A 7 12.66 -28.71 -27.55
CA THR A 7 11.97 -27.42 -27.87
C THR A 7 10.52 -27.62 -28.36
N ILE A 8 10.21 -28.76 -28.96
CA ILE A 8 8.86 -29.08 -29.45
C ILE A 8 7.85 -29.21 -28.30
N PRO A 9 8.13 -29.94 -27.21
CA PRO A 9 7.15 -30.03 -26.10
C PRO A 9 6.87 -28.71 -25.40
N VAL A 10 7.87 -27.83 -25.26
CA VAL A 10 7.69 -26.53 -24.60
C VAL A 10 6.78 -25.59 -25.41
N ARG A 11 6.94 -25.53 -26.72
CA ARG A 11 6.07 -24.74 -27.62
C ARG A 11 4.66 -25.33 -27.71
N MET A 12 4.52 -26.65 -27.72
CA MET A 12 3.24 -27.32 -27.72
C MET A 12 2.49 -27.13 -26.39
N ILE A 13 3.20 -27.16 -25.26
CA ILE A 13 2.63 -26.87 -23.93
C ILE A 13 2.21 -25.40 -23.83
N ALA A 14 3.01 -24.46 -24.36
CA ALA A 14 2.64 -23.05 -24.41
C ALA A 14 1.40 -22.79 -25.28
N TRP A 15 1.31 -23.45 -26.44
CA TRP A 15 0.14 -23.35 -27.32
C TRP A 15 -1.11 -24.02 -26.70
N LEU A 16 -0.98 -25.18 -26.07
CA LEU A 16 -2.05 -25.84 -25.32
C LEU A 16 -2.51 -24.99 -24.12
N SER A 17 -1.59 -24.38 -23.39
CA SER A 17 -1.90 -23.46 -22.30
C SER A 17 -2.72 -22.24 -22.79
N ASP A 18 -2.34 -21.65 -23.92
CA ASP A 18 -3.06 -20.52 -24.52
C ASP A 18 -4.42 -20.95 -25.10
N ALA A 19 -4.52 -22.13 -25.70
CA ALA A 19 -5.77 -22.70 -26.21
C ALA A 19 -6.75 -23.07 -25.07
N ILE A 20 -6.23 -23.64 -23.96
CA ILE A 20 -7.01 -23.94 -22.77
C ILE A 20 -7.45 -22.64 -22.07
N GLU A 21 -6.57 -21.63 -21.98
CA GLU A 21 -6.94 -20.33 -21.42
C GLU A 21 -8.00 -19.61 -22.26
N LYS A 22 -7.93 -19.69 -23.59
CA LYS A 22 -8.96 -19.18 -24.51
C LYS A 22 -10.26 -19.98 -24.42
N GLY A 23 -10.18 -21.31 -24.32
CA GLY A 23 -11.32 -22.18 -24.13
C GLY A 23 -12.04 -21.93 -22.79
N LEU A 24 -11.28 -21.78 -21.71
CA LEU A 24 -11.82 -21.43 -20.38
C LEU A 24 -12.41 -20.02 -20.36
N ARG A 25 -11.79 -19.03 -21.02
CA ARG A 25 -12.37 -17.68 -21.15
C ARG A 25 -13.70 -17.68 -21.92
N ASN A 26 -13.82 -18.51 -22.95
CA ASN A 26 -15.07 -18.61 -23.72
C ASN A 26 -16.14 -19.37 -22.94
N SER A 27 -15.78 -20.40 -22.18
CA SER A 27 -16.71 -21.13 -21.31
C SER A 27 -17.16 -20.29 -20.11
N LEU A 28 -16.30 -19.45 -19.56
CA LEU A 28 -16.66 -18.49 -18.49
C LEU A 28 -17.54 -17.33 -18.97
N ARG A 29 -17.55 -17.02 -20.30
CA ARG A 29 -18.52 -16.06 -20.88
C ARG A 29 -19.97 -16.56 -20.87
N ILE A 30 -20.18 -17.86 -20.74
CA ILE A 30 -21.52 -18.48 -20.67
C ILE A 30 -22.09 -18.39 -19.24
N PHE A 31 -21.24 -18.21 -18.22
CA PHE A 31 -21.70 -17.95 -16.86
C PHE A 31 -21.93 -16.45 -16.67
N ARG A 32 -23.21 -16.02 -16.77
CA ARG A 32 -23.62 -14.67 -16.35
C ARG A 32 -23.13 -14.39 -14.92
N PRO A 33 -22.70 -13.16 -14.60
CA PRO A 33 -22.42 -12.79 -13.23
C PRO A 33 -23.70 -12.99 -12.40
N ILE A 34 -23.59 -13.80 -11.37
CA ILE A 34 -24.67 -13.99 -10.39
C ILE A 34 -24.77 -12.70 -9.61
N ASP A 35 -25.93 -12.04 -9.68
CA ASP A 35 -26.23 -10.85 -8.90
C ASP A 35 -26.08 -11.13 -7.40
N THR A 36 -25.52 -10.17 -6.69
CA THR A 36 -25.18 -10.29 -5.26
C THR A 36 -26.37 -10.42 -4.33
N GLU A 37 -27.60 -10.29 -4.83
CA GLU A 37 -28.85 -10.50 -4.05
C GLU A 37 -29.20 -11.98 -3.83
N ASP A 38 -28.64 -12.91 -4.61
CA ASP A 38 -28.90 -14.34 -4.46
C ASP A 38 -28.02 -15.05 -3.41
N ILE A 39 -27.09 -14.34 -2.77
CA ILE A 39 -26.15 -14.92 -1.80
C ILE A 39 -26.83 -15.25 -0.45
N SER A 40 -27.96 -14.65 -0.14
CA SER A 40 -28.71 -14.95 1.11
C SER A 40 -29.43 -16.30 1.12
N LYS A 41 -29.50 -17.00 0.00
CA LYS A 41 -30.09 -18.35 -0.13
C LYS A 41 -29.07 -19.49 -0.25
N SER A 42 -27.89 -19.30 0.36
CA SER A 42 -26.64 -20.03 0.10
C SER A 42 -26.56 -21.47 0.64
N GLN A 43 -27.50 -21.98 1.43
CA GLN A 43 -27.40 -23.37 1.91
C GLN A 43 -27.63 -24.43 0.81
N ASP A 44 -28.42 -24.11 -0.22
CA ASP A 44 -28.67 -25.03 -1.35
C ASP A 44 -27.58 -25.00 -2.42
N SER A 45 -26.84 -23.89 -2.57
CA SER A 45 -25.78 -23.77 -3.58
C SER A 45 -24.54 -24.60 -3.24
N LYS A 46 -24.18 -24.74 -1.95
CA LYS A 46 -23.09 -25.62 -1.51
C LYS A 46 -23.36 -27.09 -1.80
N LYS A 47 -24.62 -27.55 -1.63
CA LYS A 47 -25.01 -28.91 -1.99
C LYS A 47 -24.96 -29.14 -3.51
N ARG A 48 -25.40 -28.19 -4.34
CA ARG A 48 -25.31 -28.27 -5.80
C ARG A 48 -23.86 -28.26 -6.30
N ALA A 49 -23.01 -27.40 -5.78
CA ALA A 49 -21.58 -27.37 -6.12
C ALA A 49 -20.90 -28.70 -5.76
N LYS A 50 -21.16 -29.25 -4.56
CA LYS A 50 -20.64 -30.54 -4.12
C LYS A 50 -21.11 -31.68 -5.02
N THR A 51 -22.36 -31.65 -5.48
CA THR A 51 -22.93 -32.65 -6.40
C THR A 51 -22.32 -32.53 -7.81
N ILE A 52 -22.04 -31.32 -8.31
CA ILE A 52 -21.40 -31.09 -9.61
C ILE A 52 -19.94 -31.56 -9.56
N VAL A 53 -19.21 -31.26 -8.49
CA VAL A 53 -17.84 -31.74 -8.29
C VAL A 53 -17.78 -33.25 -8.16
N LEU A 54 -18.72 -33.88 -7.41
CA LEU A 54 -18.81 -35.34 -7.30
C LEU A 54 -19.12 -35.99 -8.65
N ARG A 55 -20.02 -35.40 -9.45
CA ARG A 55 -20.32 -35.90 -10.81
C ARG A 55 -19.12 -35.73 -11.75
N LEU A 56 -18.41 -34.62 -11.67
CA LEU A 56 -17.16 -34.41 -12.44
C LEU A 56 -16.07 -35.43 -12.05
N VAL A 57 -15.90 -35.71 -10.75
CA VAL A 57 -14.98 -36.74 -10.26
C VAL A 57 -15.43 -38.14 -10.67
N GLN A 58 -16.72 -38.46 -10.61
CA GLN A 58 -17.24 -39.73 -11.12
C GLN A 58 -17.08 -39.86 -12.64
N TYR A 59 -17.34 -38.77 -13.40
CA TYR A 59 -17.11 -38.76 -14.85
C TYR A 59 -15.63 -38.91 -15.22
N SER A 60 -14.72 -38.23 -14.51
CA SER A 60 -13.30 -38.42 -14.73
C SER A 60 -12.80 -39.78 -14.31
N ALA A 61 -13.32 -40.38 -13.24
CA ALA A 61 -13.03 -41.76 -12.86
C ALA A 61 -13.55 -42.77 -13.90
N GLN A 62 -14.73 -42.53 -14.45
CA GLN A 62 -15.27 -43.40 -15.54
C GLN A 62 -14.46 -43.22 -16.83
N VAL A 63 -14.02 -42.03 -17.18
CA VAL A 63 -13.18 -41.76 -18.36
C VAL A 63 -11.81 -42.42 -18.23
N ILE A 64 -11.25 -42.55 -17.02
CA ILE A 64 -9.97 -43.23 -16.75
C ILE A 64 -10.15 -44.77 -16.70
N THR A 65 -11.24 -45.25 -16.08
CA THR A 65 -11.45 -46.69 -15.91
C THR A 65 -11.95 -47.38 -17.18
N TYR A 66 -12.71 -46.69 -18.05
CA TYR A 66 -13.23 -47.26 -19.30
C TYR A 66 -12.14 -47.71 -20.30
N PRO A 67 -11.06 -46.92 -20.56
CA PRO A 67 -9.98 -47.38 -21.44
C PRO A 67 -9.13 -48.48 -20.78
N ILE A 68 -8.94 -48.47 -19.46
CA ILE A 68 -8.22 -49.53 -18.74
C ILE A 68 -9.00 -50.82 -18.77
N ALA A 69 -10.32 -50.79 -18.55
CA ALA A 69 -11.19 -51.94 -18.68
C ALA A 69 -11.20 -52.47 -20.12
N GLY A 70 -11.19 -51.58 -21.13
CA GLY A 70 -11.12 -51.97 -22.56
C GLY A 70 -9.81 -52.62 -22.96
N LEU A 71 -8.70 -52.31 -22.31
CA LEU A 71 -7.39 -52.93 -22.49
C LEU A 71 -7.35 -54.37 -21.92
N PHE A 72 -8.13 -54.66 -20.87
CA PHE A 72 -8.18 -56.00 -20.24
C PHE A 72 -9.26 -56.91 -20.83
N TYR A 73 -10.29 -56.36 -21.53
CA TYR A 73 -11.31 -57.15 -22.19
C TYR A 73 -10.89 -57.59 -23.59
N ARG A 74 -10.11 -58.65 -23.67
CA ARG A 74 -9.55 -59.29 -24.90
C ARG A 74 -10.63 -59.84 -25.86
N GLY A 75 -11.88 -59.42 -25.79
CA GLY A 75 -12.96 -60.00 -26.59
C GLY A 75 -13.74 -59.05 -27.48
N ALA A 76 -13.53 -57.75 -27.40
CA ALA A 76 -14.37 -56.79 -28.12
C ALA A 76 -13.68 -56.25 -29.37
N ARG A 77 -14.13 -56.68 -30.49
CA ARG A 77 -14.06 -56.22 -31.89
C ARG A 77 -13.04 -55.07 -32.18
N LYS A 78 -12.17 -55.30 -33.15
CA LYS A 78 -11.14 -54.39 -33.72
C LYS A 78 -11.57 -52.95 -34.02
N ARG A 79 -12.82 -52.58 -33.95
CA ARG A 79 -13.38 -51.24 -34.12
C ARG A 79 -13.26 -50.34 -32.86
N SER A 80 -13.14 -50.94 -31.68
CA SER A 80 -13.11 -50.15 -30.43
C SER A 80 -11.75 -49.52 -30.14
N TYR A 81 -10.65 -50.04 -30.71
CA TYR A 81 -9.29 -49.52 -30.53
C TYR A 81 -9.12 -48.10 -31.09
N PHE A 82 -9.72 -47.79 -32.22
CA PHE A 82 -9.61 -46.48 -32.86
C PHE A 82 -10.34 -45.35 -32.06
N TRP A 83 -11.38 -45.71 -31.31
CA TRP A 83 -12.13 -44.74 -30.49
C TRP A 83 -11.55 -44.57 -29.09
N SER A 84 -10.75 -45.48 -28.58
CA SER A 84 -10.07 -45.40 -27.28
C SER A 84 -8.80 -44.56 -27.33
N LEU A 85 -8.16 -44.48 -28.48
CA LEU A 85 -6.92 -43.74 -28.67
C LEU A 85 -7.00 -42.25 -28.30
N PRO A 86 -8.01 -41.49 -28.75
CA PRO A 86 -8.14 -40.08 -28.33
C PRO A 86 -8.40 -39.95 -26.83
N PHE A 87 -9.11 -40.87 -26.19
CA PHE A 87 -9.35 -40.86 -24.74
C PHE A 87 -8.06 -41.17 -23.94
N VAL A 88 -7.25 -42.09 -24.40
CA VAL A 88 -5.91 -42.39 -23.80
C VAL A 88 -5.00 -41.18 -23.91
N VAL A 89 -4.96 -40.54 -25.07
CA VAL A 89 -4.13 -39.34 -25.31
C VAL A 89 -4.65 -38.19 -24.42
N LEU A 90 -5.97 -38.02 -24.29
CA LEU A 90 -6.56 -36.98 -23.45
C LEU A 90 -6.30 -37.25 -21.96
N SER A 91 -6.35 -38.52 -21.51
CA SER A 91 -6.05 -38.92 -20.14
C SER A 91 -4.57 -38.73 -19.79
N ILE A 92 -3.67 -39.09 -20.71
CA ILE A 92 -2.23 -38.85 -20.54
C ILE A 92 -1.97 -37.33 -20.55
N GLY A 93 -2.61 -36.57 -21.43
CA GLY A 93 -2.52 -35.11 -21.47
C GLY A 93 -3.01 -34.46 -20.18
N THR A 94 -4.16 -34.86 -19.66
CA THR A 94 -4.69 -34.35 -18.38
C THR A 94 -3.82 -34.73 -17.20
N PHE A 95 -3.28 -35.94 -17.17
CA PHE A 95 -2.35 -36.40 -16.14
C PHE A 95 -1.03 -35.64 -16.21
N ALA A 96 -0.48 -35.43 -17.41
CA ALA A 96 0.71 -34.61 -17.59
C ALA A 96 0.50 -33.16 -17.18
N VAL A 97 -0.65 -32.56 -17.50
CA VAL A 97 -1.03 -31.21 -17.02
C VAL A 97 -1.15 -31.20 -15.51
N TRP A 98 -1.77 -32.20 -14.91
CA TRP A 98 -1.89 -32.33 -13.46
C TRP A 98 -0.53 -32.46 -12.77
N LEU A 99 0.39 -33.26 -13.32
CA LEU A 99 1.76 -33.37 -12.85
C LEU A 99 2.50 -32.02 -12.97
N VAL A 100 2.42 -31.36 -14.12
CA VAL A 100 3.06 -30.05 -14.35
C VAL A 100 2.50 -28.99 -13.40
N VAL A 101 1.19 -28.97 -13.16
CA VAL A 101 0.55 -28.08 -12.20
C VAL A 101 0.96 -28.43 -10.77
N GLY A 102 1.03 -29.72 -10.42
CA GLY A 102 1.47 -30.19 -9.10
C GLY A 102 2.91 -29.79 -8.80
N PHE A 103 3.84 -30.04 -9.73
CA PHE A 103 5.25 -29.69 -9.58
C PHE A 103 5.55 -28.19 -9.68
N ASN A 104 4.66 -27.38 -10.26
CA ASN A 104 4.85 -25.94 -10.40
C ASN A 104 3.93 -25.11 -9.50
N GLN A 105 3.33 -25.69 -8.47
CA GLN A 105 2.41 -24.97 -7.56
C GLN A 105 3.03 -23.69 -7.00
N GLU A 106 4.29 -23.72 -6.65
CA GLU A 106 5.01 -22.56 -6.11
C GLU A 106 5.19 -21.43 -7.14
N ARG A 107 5.52 -21.78 -8.39
CA ARG A 107 5.61 -20.81 -9.49
C ARG A 107 4.25 -20.22 -9.84
N ILE A 108 3.21 -21.03 -9.79
CA ILE A 108 1.83 -20.59 -10.03
C ILE A 108 1.40 -19.62 -8.90
N PHE A 109 1.65 -19.98 -7.65
CA PHE A 109 1.38 -19.14 -6.49
C PHE A 109 2.08 -17.77 -6.60
N ASN A 110 3.39 -17.77 -6.86
CA ASN A 110 4.18 -16.55 -6.97
C ASN A 110 3.71 -15.65 -8.13
N ARG A 111 3.28 -16.23 -9.25
CA ARG A 111 2.67 -15.47 -10.36
C ARG A 111 1.34 -14.84 -9.97
N TYR A 112 0.49 -15.53 -9.22
CA TYR A 112 -0.77 -14.98 -8.75
C TYR A 112 -0.56 -13.92 -7.68
N LEU A 113 0.34 -14.14 -6.74
CA LEU A 113 0.73 -13.16 -5.73
C LEU A 113 1.24 -11.87 -6.39
N ALA A 114 2.13 -11.98 -7.39
CA ALA A 114 2.61 -10.83 -8.15
C ALA A 114 1.49 -10.11 -8.92
N LYS A 115 0.51 -10.83 -9.48
CA LYS A 115 -0.66 -10.23 -10.13
C LYS A 115 -1.56 -9.49 -9.14
N VAL A 116 -1.75 -10.05 -7.95
CA VAL A 116 -2.53 -9.44 -6.88
C VAL A 116 -1.83 -8.17 -6.40
N GLN A 117 -0.55 -8.23 -6.11
CA GLN A 117 0.25 -7.06 -5.73
C GLN A 117 0.22 -5.96 -6.80
N ASN A 118 0.34 -6.33 -8.08
CA ASN A 118 0.27 -5.38 -9.20
C ASN A 118 -1.13 -4.78 -9.40
N ALA A 119 -2.18 -5.52 -9.07
CA ALA A 119 -3.55 -5.00 -9.10
C ALA A 119 -3.80 -4.00 -7.98
N TYR A 120 -3.25 -4.23 -6.78
CA TYR A 120 -3.31 -3.28 -5.66
C TYR A 120 -2.51 -2.01 -5.94
N SER A 121 -1.28 -2.14 -6.46
CA SER A 121 -0.45 -0.98 -6.79
C SER A 121 -1.09 -0.06 -7.85
N LYS A 122 -2.02 -0.58 -8.66
CA LYS A 122 -2.75 0.18 -9.69
C LYS A 122 -4.11 0.72 -9.20
N GLN A 123 -4.39 0.66 -7.90
CA GLN A 123 -5.68 1.06 -7.30
C GLN A 123 -6.92 0.42 -7.96
N LYS A 124 -6.73 -0.62 -8.74
CA LYS A 124 -7.82 -1.41 -9.28
C LYS A 124 -8.32 -2.36 -8.20
N GLY A 125 -9.08 -1.83 -7.23
CA GLY A 125 -9.88 -2.60 -6.28
C GLY A 125 -10.98 -3.38 -7.00
N SER A 126 -10.58 -4.10 -8.07
CA SER A 126 -11.49 -4.81 -8.95
C SER A 126 -11.82 -6.18 -8.37
N LEU A 127 -13.02 -6.64 -8.69
CA LEU A 127 -13.48 -8.02 -8.49
C LEU A 127 -12.40 -9.07 -8.80
N GLY A 128 -11.49 -8.81 -9.76
CA GLY A 128 -10.39 -9.71 -10.11
C GLY A 128 -9.37 -9.94 -8.98
N VAL A 129 -9.13 -8.94 -8.13
CA VAL A 129 -8.25 -9.09 -6.96
C VAL A 129 -8.92 -9.96 -5.90
N ARG A 130 -10.21 -9.72 -5.62
CA ARG A 130 -11.01 -10.55 -4.70
C ARG A 130 -11.11 -12.00 -5.18
N TYR A 131 -11.28 -12.23 -6.48
CA TYR A 131 -11.28 -13.58 -7.04
C TYR A 131 -9.89 -14.24 -6.96
N SER A 132 -8.82 -13.52 -7.17
CA SER A 132 -7.46 -14.06 -7.05
C SER A 132 -7.15 -14.45 -5.61
N LEU A 133 -7.52 -13.61 -4.63
CA LEU A 133 -7.39 -13.92 -3.20
C LEU A 133 -8.25 -15.13 -2.82
N ARG A 134 -9.52 -15.14 -3.24
CA ARG A 134 -10.44 -16.24 -2.96
C ARG A 134 -9.98 -17.57 -3.58
N TRP A 135 -9.39 -17.52 -4.79
CA TRP A 135 -8.85 -18.71 -5.43
C TRP A 135 -7.60 -19.24 -4.72
N ILE A 136 -6.79 -18.35 -4.14
CA ILE A 136 -5.64 -18.73 -3.31
C ILE A 136 -6.12 -19.33 -1.98
N ASP A 137 -7.17 -18.76 -1.39
CA ASP A 137 -7.76 -19.18 -0.11
C ASP A 137 -8.49 -20.53 -0.22
N ASP A 138 -9.28 -20.75 -1.29
CA ASP A 138 -10.05 -21.99 -1.52
C ASP A 138 -9.18 -23.24 -1.83
N ARG A 139 -7.92 -23.06 -2.18
CA ARG A 139 -6.97 -24.15 -2.32
C ARG A 139 -6.25 -24.30 -0.98
N GLU A 140 -6.53 -25.35 -0.24
CA GLU A 140 -5.85 -25.75 0.99
C GLU A 140 -4.31 -25.72 0.83
N PHE A 141 -3.75 -24.52 0.85
CA PHE A 141 -2.33 -24.35 0.95
C PHE A 141 -1.95 -24.68 2.40
N SER A 142 -1.46 -25.88 2.61
CA SER A 142 -0.96 -26.35 3.91
C SER A 142 0.27 -25.56 4.41
N ASN A 143 0.79 -24.62 3.59
CA ASN A 143 1.97 -23.84 3.92
C ASN A 143 1.57 -22.56 4.66
N LEU A 144 1.91 -22.48 5.95
CA LEU A 144 1.63 -21.34 6.83
C LEU A 144 2.23 -20.04 6.29
N ASP A 145 3.41 -20.08 5.66
CA ASP A 145 4.06 -18.90 5.06
C ASP A 145 3.21 -18.29 3.93
N ARG A 146 2.55 -19.12 3.14
CA ARG A 146 1.65 -18.65 2.07
C ARG A 146 0.40 -17.98 2.64
N LYS A 147 -0.19 -18.55 3.70
CA LYS A 147 -1.33 -17.92 4.40
C LYS A 147 -0.92 -16.57 4.98
N PHE A 148 0.27 -16.46 5.53
CA PHE A 148 0.82 -15.20 6.03
C PHE A 148 0.97 -14.16 4.91
N LEU A 149 1.54 -14.52 3.75
CA LEU A 149 1.64 -13.63 2.60
C LEU A 149 0.27 -13.14 2.10
N ILE A 150 -0.74 -14.02 2.11
CA ILE A 150 -2.12 -13.65 1.77
C ILE A 150 -2.67 -12.62 2.76
N SER A 151 -2.45 -12.82 4.06
CA SER A 151 -2.92 -11.89 5.09
C SER A 151 -2.27 -10.50 4.93
N LEU A 152 -0.98 -10.42 4.61
CA LEU A 152 -0.32 -9.14 4.32
C LEU A 152 -0.92 -8.42 3.09
N VAL A 153 -1.26 -9.18 2.06
CA VAL A 153 -1.94 -8.62 0.88
C VAL A 153 -3.35 -8.12 1.25
N GLN A 154 -4.07 -8.81 2.13
CA GLN A 154 -5.39 -8.37 2.63
C GLN A 154 -5.27 -7.08 3.44
N VAL A 155 -4.24 -6.94 4.31
CA VAL A 155 -3.95 -5.68 5.02
C VAL A 155 -3.74 -4.54 4.03
N GLN A 156 -2.89 -4.74 3.00
CA GLN A 156 -2.65 -3.73 1.97
C GLN A 156 -3.90 -3.37 1.17
N ALA A 157 -4.87 -4.28 1.11
CA ALA A 157 -6.16 -4.07 0.44
C ALA A 157 -7.19 -3.31 1.28
N GLY A 158 -6.90 -3.05 2.54
CA GLY A 158 -7.86 -2.50 3.49
C GLY A 158 -8.89 -3.53 4.00
N GLU A 159 -8.67 -4.84 3.76
CA GLU A 159 -9.50 -5.92 4.30
C GLU A 159 -8.97 -6.36 5.69
N GLU A 160 -8.82 -5.40 6.60
CA GLU A 160 -8.18 -5.59 7.90
C GLU A 160 -8.78 -6.73 8.72
N LYS A 161 -10.12 -6.84 8.80
CA LYS A 161 -10.79 -7.89 9.57
C LYS A 161 -10.48 -9.31 9.07
N ALA A 162 -10.44 -9.50 7.75
CA ALA A 162 -10.13 -10.81 7.17
C ALA A 162 -8.67 -11.18 7.39
N ALA A 163 -7.77 -10.20 7.24
CA ALA A 163 -6.35 -10.36 7.51
C ALA A 163 -6.09 -10.66 8.99
N GLU A 164 -6.76 -9.95 9.89
CA GLU A 164 -6.62 -10.12 11.34
C GLU A 164 -7.03 -11.53 11.78
N SER A 165 -8.20 -12.00 11.35
CA SER A 165 -8.67 -13.37 11.64
C SER A 165 -7.67 -14.43 11.16
N MET A 166 -7.07 -14.25 9.98
CA MET A 166 -6.05 -15.18 9.48
C MET A 166 -4.75 -15.11 10.28
N LEU A 167 -4.30 -13.91 10.65
CA LEU A 167 -3.10 -13.71 11.45
C LEU A 167 -3.25 -14.26 12.88
N GLU A 168 -4.44 -14.14 13.46
CA GLU A 168 -4.78 -14.77 14.75
C GLU A 168 -4.67 -16.29 14.67
N HIS A 169 -5.16 -16.89 13.61
CA HIS A 169 -5.04 -18.32 13.41
C HIS A 169 -3.57 -18.77 13.19
N LEU A 170 -2.73 -17.92 12.58
CA LEU A 170 -1.31 -18.20 12.33
C LEU A 170 -0.42 -17.93 13.55
N SER A 171 -0.86 -17.12 14.51
CA SER A 171 -0.14 -16.75 15.73
C SER A 171 -1.05 -16.88 16.96
N PRO A 172 -1.52 -18.09 17.27
CA PRO A 172 -2.40 -18.33 18.39
C PRO A 172 -1.74 -18.00 19.74
N GLU A 173 -2.55 -17.68 20.75
CA GLU A 173 -2.07 -17.34 22.10
C GLU A 173 -1.74 -18.59 22.93
N ASP A 174 -2.12 -19.78 22.47
CA ASP A 174 -1.97 -21.06 23.18
C ASP A 174 -0.90 -21.98 22.59
N SER A 175 -0.36 -21.68 21.43
CA SER A 175 0.58 -22.55 20.72
C SER A 175 1.69 -21.78 19.97
N THR A 176 2.66 -22.52 19.44
CA THR A 176 3.88 -21.96 18.84
C THR A 176 3.67 -21.24 17.51
N GLY A 177 2.59 -21.49 16.77
CA GLY A 177 2.23 -20.80 15.55
C GLY A 177 3.38 -20.55 14.54
N LEU A 178 3.21 -19.53 13.71
CA LEU A 178 4.20 -19.06 12.75
C LEU A 178 4.98 -17.85 13.31
N GLY A 179 6.30 -17.97 13.46
CA GLY A 179 7.13 -16.93 14.08
C GLY A 179 7.04 -15.55 13.43
N VAL A 180 6.92 -15.48 12.09
CA VAL A 180 6.73 -14.20 11.36
C VAL A 180 5.35 -13.60 11.68
N ALA A 181 4.30 -14.41 11.86
CA ALA A 181 2.98 -13.93 12.25
C ALA A 181 2.98 -13.43 13.71
N HIS A 182 3.70 -14.11 14.61
CA HIS A 182 3.93 -13.61 15.97
C HIS A 182 4.64 -12.26 15.96
N PHE A 183 5.68 -12.07 15.15
CA PHE A 183 6.35 -10.78 14.99
C PHE A 183 5.40 -9.68 14.52
N TRP A 184 4.55 -9.98 13.55
CA TRP A 184 3.56 -9.01 13.06
C TRP A 184 2.57 -8.61 14.16
N ARG A 185 2.07 -9.57 14.96
CA ARG A 185 1.20 -9.28 16.11
C ARG A 185 1.92 -8.51 17.21
N ALA A 186 3.17 -8.85 17.53
CA ALA A 186 3.98 -8.06 18.44
C ALA A 186 4.11 -6.61 17.96
N SER A 187 4.38 -6.39 16.68
CA SER A 187 4.45 -5.04 16.08
C SER A 187 3.12 -4.28 16.20
N LYS A 188 1.97 -4.96 16.05
CA LYS A 188 0.64 -4.37 16.24
C LYS A 188 0.42 -3.96 17.69
N TYR A 189 0.70 -4.85 18.65
CA TYR A 189 0.61 -4.52 20.09
C TYR A 189 1.56 -3.39 20.48
N ALA A 190 2.75 -3.32 19.88
CA ALA A 190 3.67 -2.20 20.06
C ALA A 190 3.02 -0.85 19.68
N ALA A 191 2.33 -0.80 18.53
CA ALA A 191 1.63 0.40 18.08
C ALA A 191 0.39 0.73 18.95
N GLU A 192 -0.25 -0.25 19.54
CA GLU A 192 -1.38 -0.07 20.46
C GLU A 192 -0.90 0.42 21.84
N LEU A 193 0.20 -0.12 22.37
CA LEU A 193 0.84 0.33 23.61
C LEU A 193 1.25 1.80 23.54
N GLU A 194 1.66 2.25 22.37
CA GLU A 194 1.97 3.67 22.13
C GLU A 194 0.73 4.58 22.27
N LYS A 195 -0.44 4.09 21.88
CA LYS A 195 -1.71 4.84 21.93
C LYS A 195 -2.40 4.76 23.30
N SER A 196 -2.21 3.66 24.04
CA SER A 196 -2.91 3.40 25.29
C SER A 196 -2.16 3.90 26.54
N ALA A 197 -1.31 4.92 26.40
CA ALA A 197 -0.52 5.47 27.49
C ALA A 197 -1.33 5.97 28.72
N SER A 198 -2.63 6.24 28.55
CA SER A 198 -3.52 6.79 29.58
C SER A 198 -4.29 5.74 30.42
N ASP A 199 -4.26 4.46 30.04
CA ASP A 199 -4.99 3.38 30.73
C ASP A 199 -4.02 2.29 31.22
N PRO A 200 -3.68 2.29 32.55
CA PRO A 200 -2.66 1.39 33.12
C PRO A 200 -3.04 -0.09 33.06
N GLU A 201 -4.32 -0.44 33.29
CA GLU A 201 -4.75 -1.85 33.30
C GLU A 201 -4.70 -2.44 31.90
N LYS A 202 -5.26 -1.72 30.93
CA LYS A 202 -5.21 -2.11 29.51
C LYS A 202 -3.78 -2.19 29.00
N ARG A 203 -2.92 -1.27 29.43
CA ARG A 203 -1.49 -1.28 29.08
C ARG A 203 -0.77 -2.51 29.60
N SER A 204 -1.03 -2.95 30.84
CA SER A 204 -0.43 -4.15 31.42
C SER A 204 -0.81 -5.40 30.63
N GLU A 205 -2.09 -5.58 30.32
CA GLU A 205 -2.57 -6.71 29.51
C GLU A 205 -1.95 -6.71 28.10
N GLN A 206 -1.90 -5.55 27.45
CA GLN A 206 -1.28 -5.42 26.13
C GLN A 206 0.22 -5.71 26.14
N LEU A 207 0.92 -5.33 27.22
CA LEU A 207 2.35 -5.60 27.39
C LEU A 207 2.62 -7.11 27.56
N GLU A 208 1.78 -7.83 28.28
CA GLU A 208 1.90 -9.29 28.43
C GLU A 208 1.67 -9.99 27.07
N ARG A 209 0.65 -9.61 26.33
CA ARG A 209 0.39 -10.15 24.99
C ARG A 209 1.52 -9.81 24.00
N PHE A 210 2.04 -8.60 24.09
CA PHE A 210 3.19 -8.17 23.31
C PHE A 210 4.41 -9.07 23.57
N ARG A 211 4.77 -9.29 24.85
CA ARG A 211 5.88 -10.18 25.26
C ARG A 211 5.69 -11.59 24.76
N TRP A 212 4.49 -12.13 24.93
CA TRP A 212 4.15 -13.48 24.46
C TRP A 212 4.44 -13.66 22.97
N HIS A 213 4.02 -12.71 22.14
CA HIS A 213 4.26 -12.78 20.72
C HIS A 213 5.72 -12.47 20.35
N LEU A 214 6.38 -11.55 21.04
CA LEU A 214 7.77 -11.21 20.80
C LEU A 214 8.71 -12.39 21.07
N GLU A 215 8.52 -13.13 22.14
CA GLU A 215 9.31 -14.34 22.48
C GLU A 215 9.20 -15.43 21.40
N ARG A 216 8.05 -15.51 20.73
CA ARG A 216 7.77 -16.51 19.70
C ARG A 216 8.10 -16.02 18.28
N SER A 217 8.53 -14.78 18.17
CA SER A 217 8.93 -14.19 16.90
C SER A 217 10.20 -14.85 16.37
N SER A 218 10.14 -15.34 15.15
CA SER A 218 11.27 -15.95 14.45
C SER A 218 11.13 -15.80 12.93
N GLY A 219 12.21 -16.06 12.20
CA GLY A 219 12.19 -15.93 10.72
C GLY A 219 12.17 -14.48 10.22
N VAL A 220 12.48 -13.52 11.08
CA VAL A 220 12.52 -12.07 10.80
C VAL A 220 13.95 -11.57 11.00
N ASN A 221 14.26 -10.42 10.41
CA ASN A 221 15.56 -9.78 10.61
C ASN A 221 15.84 -9.53 12.10
N PRO A 222 16.97 -9.99 12.65
CA PRO A 222 17.33 -9.79 14.06
C PRO A 222 17.27 -8.34 14.53
N SER A 223 17.60 -7.36 13.67
CA SER A 223 17.49 -5.94 14.00
C SER A 223 16.05 -5.52 14.30
N GLN A 224 15.07 -6.04 13.56
CA GLN A 224 13.66 -5.73 13.79
C GLN A 224 13.16 -6.30 15.12
N ILE A 225 13.58 -7.52 15.47
CA ILE A 225 13.29 -8.12 16.79
C ILE A 225 13.98 -7.30 17.88
N GLY A 226 15.21 -6.87 17.65
CA GLY A 226 15.97 -6.03 18.58
C GLY A 226 15.27 -4.70 18.88
N VAL A 227 14.68 -4.04 17.88
CA VAL A 227 13.87 -2.82 18.07
C VAL A 227 12.69 -3.08 19.00
N LEU A 228 11.94 -4.18 18.78
CA LEU A 228 10.80 -4.51 19.65
C LEU A 228 11.24 -4.86 21.08
N LYS A 229 12.38 -5.52 21.26
CA LYS A 229 12.96 -5.78 22.60
C LYS A 229 13.37 -4.50 23.30
N ALA A 230 13.95 -3.55 22.60
CA ALA A 230 14.29 -2.26 23.18
C ALA A 230 13.04 -1.47 23.60
N LEU A 231 11.95 -1.54 22.84
CA LEU A 231 10.65 -0.99 23.21
C LEU A 231 10.03 -1.72 24.39
N GLU A 232 10.22 -3.04 24.51
CA GLU A 232 9.79 -3.82 25.68
C GLU A 232 10.43 -3.27 26.97
N PHE A 233 11.75 -3.09 26.98
CA PHE A 233 12.46 -2.51 28.12
C PHE A 233 11.92 -1.12 28.47
N TYR A 234 11.68 -0.28 27.48
CA TYR A 234 11.11 1.06 27.69
C TYR A 234 9.73 0.99 28.36
N TRP A 235 8.82 0.15 27.87
CA TRP A 235 7.47 0.02 28.45
C TRP A 235 7.45 -0.70 29.81
N SER A 236 8.48 -1.48 30.11
CA SER A 236 8.68 -2.10 31.42
C SER A 236 9.28 -1.13 32.45
N GLY A 237 9.66 0.10 32.04
CA GLY A 237 10.32 1.08 32.91
C GLY A 237 11.84 0.89 33.04
N GLU A 238 12.42 -0.01 32.24
CA GLU A 238 13.85 -0.33 32.23
C GLU A 238 14.59 0.55 31.22
N GLU A 239 14.52 1.87 31.44
CA GLU A 239 14.98 2.90 30.48
C GLU A 239 16.46 2.76 30.09
N SER A 240 17.33 2.39 31.04
CA SER A 240 18.77 2.21 30.76
C SER A 240 19.02 1.06 29.80
N LEU A 241 18.31 -0.07 29.97
CA LEU A 241 18.42 -1.23 29.08
C LEU A 241 17.82 -0.92 27.69
N ALA A 242 16.73 -0.16 27.65
CA ALA A 242 16.16 0.30 26.37
C ALA A 242 17.15 1.16 25.56
N LEU A 243 17.84 2.09 26.21
CA LEU A 243 18.85 2.93 25.57
C LEU A 243 20.06 2.12 25.10
N GLU A 244 20.56 1.22 25.91
CA GLU A 244 21.69 0.36 25.56
C GLU A 244 21.35 -0.53 24.37
N ALA A 245 20.18 -1.15 24.38
CA ALA A 245 19.72 -1.98 23.28
C ALA A 245 19.56 -1.18 21.95
N TYR A 246 18.97 0.00 22.00
CA TYR A 246 18.85 0.84 20.81
C TYR A 246 20.21 1.37 20.34
N ARG A 247 21.11 1.74 21.22
CA ARG A 247 22.45 2.17 20.86
C ARG A 247 23.21 1.07 20.13
N ALA A 248 23.19 -0.15 20.65
CA ALA A 248 23.83 -1.30 20.01
C ALA A 248 23.25 -1.59 18.61
N LEU A 249 21.94 -1.45 18.44
CA LEU A 249 21.29 -1.60 17.13
C LEU A 249 21.70 -0.51 16.15
N TRP A 250 21.71 0.74 16.59
CA TRP A 250 22.08 1.89 15.76
C TRP A 250 23.54 1.84 15.34
N GLU A 251 24.47 1.46 16.23
CA GLU A 251 25.89 1.30 15.90
C GLU A 251 26.12 0.23 14.82
N GLN A 252 25.31 -0.82 14.80
CA GLN A 252 25.35 -1.86 13.77
C GLN A 252 24.63 -1.42 12.48
N ASN A 253 23.55 -0.68 12.60
CA ASN A 253 22.70 -0.29 11.48
C ASN A 253 22.18 1.15 11.65
N PRO A 254 22.79 2.13 10.97
CA PRO A 254 22.36 3.54 11.04
C PRO A 254 20.90 3.78 10.64
N SER A 255 20.28 2.79 9.98
CA SER A 255 18.85 2.83 9.61
C SER A 255 17.92 2.88 10.82
N GLU A 256 18.36 2.40 11.97
CA GLU A 256 17.57 2.38 13.22
C GLU A 256 17.62 3.72 13.98
N SER A 257 18.30 4.72 13.44
CA SER A 257 18.46 6.03 14.07
C SER A 257 17.17 6.75 14.41
N LEU A 258 16.12 6.60 13.57
CA LEU A 258 14.83 7.24 13.81
C LEU A 258 14.11 6.63 15.01
N GLY A 259 14.18 5.31 15.17
CA GLY A 259 13.65 4.62 16.35
C GLY A 259 14.37 5.03 17.63
N TYR A 260 15.71 5.04 17.59
CA TYR A 260 16.52 5.49 18.72
C TYR A 260 16.28 6.96 19.07
N ALA A 261 16.25 7.85 18.09
CA ALA A 261 15.95 9.27 18.29
C ALA A 261 14.53 9.49 18.86
N SER A 262 13.55 8.67 18.46
CA SER A 262 12.20 8.71 19.03
C SER A 262 12.19 8.33 20.51
N LEU A 263 12.95 7.32 20.90
CA LEU A 263 13.11 6.93 22.31
C LEU A 263 13.77 8.06 23.12
N LEU A 264 14.89 8.61 22.61
CA LEU A 264 15.60 9.73 23.26
C LEU A 264 14.68 10.95 23.47
N LYS A 265 13.85 11.25 22.47
CA LYS A 265 12.84 12.33 22.57
C LYS A 265 11.84 12.08 23.70
N ARG A 266 11.31 10.84 23.83
CA ARG A 266 10.38 10.48 24.90
C ARG A 266 11.00 10.61 26.29
N MET A 267 12.31 10.38 26.38
CA MET A 267 13.08 10.51 27.63
C MET A 267 13.58 11.94 27.89
N GLY A 268 13.27 12.91 27.01
CA GLY A 268 13.71 14.31 27.14
C GLY A 268 15.19 14.54 26.87
N LYS A 269 15.90 13.57 26.26
CA LYS A 269 17.34 13.63 25.95
C LYS A 269 17.59 14.27 24.56
N GLU A 270 17.22 15.54 24.41
CA GLU A 270 17.24 16.23 23.10
C GLU A 270 18.66 16.43 22.55
N GLN A 271 19.67 16.61 23.40
CA GLN A 271 21.05 16.75 22.92
C GLN A 271 21.57 15.45 22.30
N GLU A 272 21.45 14.32 23.02
CA GLU A 272 21.85 13.00 22.52
C GLU A 272 21.07 12.65 21.24
N ARG A 273 19.78 12.98 21.20
CA ARG A 273 18.91 12.79 20.03
C ARG A 273 19.48 13.52 18.80
N THR A 274 19.85 14.78 18.97
CA THR A 274 20.40 15.61 17.88
C THR A 274 21.71 15.05 17.37
N GLU A 275 22.60 14.63 18.25
CA GLU A 275 23.89 14.01 17.91
C GLU A 275 23.70 12.70 17.12
N VAL A 276 22.79 11.82 17.56
CA VAL A 276 22.45 10.57 16.86
C VAL A 276 21.92 10.85 15.45
N LEU A 277 20.99 11.80 15.31
CA LEU A 277 20.43 12.17 14.02
C LEU A 277 21.46 12.78 13.08
N GLN A 278 22.33 13.68 13.55
CA GLN A 278 23.39 14.30 12.76
C GLN A 278 24.41 13.26 12.27
N THR A 279 24.84 12.37 13.15
CA THR A 279 25.74 11.28 12.80
C THR A 279 25.11 10.36 11.76
N SER A 280 23.84 10.02 11.94
CA SER A 280 23.11 9.17 10.99
C SER A 280 22.92 9.84 9.64
N ALA A 281 22.68 11.16 9.61
CA ALA A 281 22.62 11.92 8.36
C ALA A 281 23.93 11.85 7.58
N GLN A 282 25.07 11.94 8.27
CA GLN A 282 26.40 11.81 7.65
C GLN A 282 26.62 10.39 7.09
N LEU A 283 26.31 9.35 7.87
CA LEU A 283 26.47 7.94 7.46
C LEU A 283 25.58 7.59 6.28
N LEU A 284 24.29 7.95 6.33
CA LEU A 284 23.33 7.73 5.24
C LEU A 284 23.69 8.54 4.00
N GLY A 285 24.18 9.77 4.16
CA GLY A 285 24.69 10.59 3.06
C GLY A 285 25.91 9.96 2.39
N ASN A 286 26.84 9.37 3.16
CA ASN A 286 27.97 8.63 2.63
C ASN A 286 27.52 7.36 1.87
N LEU A 287 26.55 6.64 2.42
CA LEU A 287 25.96 5.48 1.77
C LEU A 287 25.32 5.86 0.42
N LEU A 288 24.58 6.95 0.36
CA LEU A 288 23.97 7.43 -0.89
C LEU A 288 25.00 7.95 -1.91
N ARG A 289 26.16 8.43 -1.48
CA ARG A 289 27.27 8.75 -2.41
C ARG A 289 27.85 7.49 -3.04
N SER A 290 27.92 6.38 -2.31
CA SER A 290 28.40 5.09 -2.84
C SER A 290 27.35 4.33 -3.63
N ASP A 291 26.07 4.43 -3.22
CA ASP A 291 24.93 3.79 -3.86
C ASP A 291 23.75 4.78 -4.01
N PRO A 292 23.78 5.61 -5.08
CA PRO A 292 22.71 6.61 -5.31
C PRO A 292 21.33 6.02 -5.54
N TRP A 293 21.22 4.72 -5.87
CA TRP A 293 19.98 4.03 -6.12
C TRP A 293 19.33 3.46 -4.86
N ASN A 294 19.97 3.57 -3.71
CA ASN A 294 19.47 3.03 -2.45
C ASN A 294 18.28 3.83 -1.92
N ARG A 295 17.09 3.39 -2.30
CA ARG A 295 15.82 4.05 -1.90
C ARG A 295 15.59 4.03 -0.40
N SER A 296 15.97 2.93 0.27
CA SER A 296 15.81 2.80 1.72
C SER A 296 16.64 3.85 2.46
N ALA A 297 17.95 3.94 2.13
CA ALA A 297 18.82 4.94 2.71
C ALA A 297 18.35 6.38 2.42
N ARG A 298 17.82 6.62 1.22
CA ARG A 298 17.27 7.93 0.84
C ARG A 298 16.04 8.30 1.67
N SER A 299 15.09 7.37 1.84
CA SER A 299 13.91 7.61 2.65
C SER A 299 14.27 7.85 4.13
N GLN A 300 15.26 7.11 4.64
CA GLN A 300 15.74 7.27 6.01
C GLN A 300 16.47 8.61 6.20
N LEU A 301 17.33 9.01 5.26
CA LEU A 301 18.00 10.29 5.32
C LEU A 301 17.02 11.46 5.32
N ALA A 302 15.99 11.38 4.48
CA ALA A 302 14.91 12.37 4.48
C ALA A 302 14.19 12.40 5.84
N GLY A 303 13.84 11.25 6.42
CA GLY A 303 13.22 11.14 7.74
C GLY A 303 14.10 11.69 8.87
N VAL A 304 15.41 11.49 8.77
CA VAL A 304 16.38 12.08 9.71
C VAL A 304 16.37 13.62 9.63
N TYR A 305 16.40 14.19 8.42
CA TYR A 305 16.29 15.64 8.25
C TYR A 305 14.94 16.19 8.68
N GLU A 306 13.84 15.48 8.43
CA GLU A 306 12.50 15.82 8.96
C GLU A 306 12.53 15.87 10.50
N SER A 307 13.16 14.89 11.14
CA SER A 307 13.25 14.79 12.59
C SER A 307 14.14 15.89 13.21
N LEU A 308 15.10 16.40 12.45
CA LEU A 308 15.92 17.57 12.82
C LEU A 308 15.21 18.91 12.55
N GLY A 309 14.05 18.90 11.88
CA GLY A 309 13.36 20.12 11.43
C GLY A 309 14.00 20.76 10.19
N GLU A 310 14.95 20.09 9.55
CA GLU A 310 15.66 20.54 8.36
C GLU A 310 14.89 20.24 7.07
N TRP A 311 13.65 20.73 6.98
CA TRP A 311 12.71 20.40 5.90
C TRP A 311 13.25 20.61 4.49
N SER A 312 14.04 21.67 4.29
CA SER A 312 14.65 21.95 2.98
C SER A 312 15.67 20.90 2.55
N LYS A 313 16.47 20.36 3.49
CA LYS A 313 17.39 19.27 3.19
C LYS A 313 16.64 17.96 2.91
N ALA A 314 15.59 17.67 3.69
CA ALA A 314 14.74 16.52 3.42
C ALA A 314 14.12 16.58 2.02
N GLU A 315 13.63 17.74 1.60
CA GLU A 315 13.07 17.94 0.26
C GLU A 315 14.10 17.72 -0.84
N LEU A 316 15.33 18.24 -0.69
CA LEU A 316 16.40 18.01 -1.66
C LEU A 316 16.67 16.53 -1.86
N VAL A 317 16.70 15.75 -0.78
CA VAL A 317 16.87 14.28 -0.85
C VAL A 317 15.78 13.61 -1.68
N PHE A 318 14.51 14.06 -1.57
CA PHE A 318 13.42 13.54 -2.40
C PHE A 318 13.52 14.00 -3.85
N ILE A 319 13.87 15.27 -4.11
CA ILE A 319 14.03 15.81 -5.47
C ILE A 319 15.16 15.08 -6.20
N GLU A 320 16.31 14.88 -5.57
CA GLU A 320 17.40 14.08 -6.12
C GLU A 320 16.96 12.64 -6.42
N GLY A 321 16.22 12.02 -5.49
CA GLY A 321 15.63 10.69 -5.71
C GLY A 321 14.74 10.66 -6.94
N PHE A 322 13.91 11.66 -7.14
CA PHE A 322 13.02 11.76 -8.29
C PHE A 322 13.76 12.02 -9.62
N GLN A 323 14.89 12.71 -9.57
CA GLN A 323 15.75 12.88 -10.74
C GLN A 323 16.42 11.56 -11.18
N ILE A 324 16.79 10.72 -10.20
CA ILE A 324 17.40 9.41 -10.45
C ILE A 324 16.35 8.38 -10.90
N SER A 325 15.19 8.35 -10.25
CA SER A 325 14.13 7.37 -10.51
C SER A 325 12.76 8.03 -10.52
N ARG A 326 12.22 8.30 -11.71
CA ARG A 326 10.88 8.89 -11.93
C ARG A 326 9.78 7.83 -11.83
N ASP A 327 9.80 7.00 -10.81
CA ASP A 327 8.81 5.95 -10.61
C ASP A 327 7.72 6.34 -9.59
N GLY A 328 6.61 5.58 -9.63
CA GLY A 328 5.47 5.80 -8.75
C GLY A 328 5.83 5.78 -7.24
N PRO A 329 6.60 4.80 -6.74
CA PRO A 329 6.99 4.77 -5.32
C PRO A 329 7.76 6.01 -4.87
N THR A 330 8.69 6.53 -5.67
CA THR A 330 9.45 7.75 -5.35
C THR A 330 8.54 8.99 -5.33
N ALA A 331 7.61 9.08 -6.29
CA ALA A 331 6.61 10.15 -6.31
C ALA A 331 5.70 10.09 -5.07
N MET A 332 5.22 8.92 -4.68
CA MET A 332 4.39 8.74 -3.47
C MET A 332 5.14 9.09 -2.18
N ALA A 333 6.43 8.75 -2.08
CA ALA A 333 7.24 9.10 -0.92
C ALA A 333 7.40 10.63 -0.80
N TYR A 334 7.64 11.33 -1.90
CA TYR A 334 7.70 12.79 -1.92
C TYR A 334 6.37 13.44 -1.58
N GLN A 335 5.26 12.92 -2.11
CA GLN A 335 3.92 13.39 -1.76
C GLN A 335 3.62 13.22 -0.25
N GLY A 336 3.95 12.06 0.32
CA GLY A 336 3.80 11.82 1.76
C GLY A 336 4.66 12.78 2.61
N PHE A 337 5.87 13.10 2.16
CA PHE A 337 6.70 14.12 2.79
C PHE A 337 6.02 15.50 2.78
N LEU A 338 5.53 15.96 1.64
CA LEU A 338 4.84 17.26 1.54
C LEU A 338 3.59 17.34 2.44
N GLN A 339 2.85 16.23 2.56
CA GLN A 339 1.71 16.15 3.46
C GLN A 339 2.12 16.29 4.94
N ARG A 340 3.19 15.61 5.38
CA ARG A 340 3.71 15.77 6.75
C ARG A 340 4.23 17.18 7.02
N ARG A 341 4.91 17.77 6.03
CA ARG A 341 5.44 19.14 6.13
C ARG A 341 4.33 20.17 6.30
N ILE A 342 3.24 20.08 5.51
CA ILE A 342 2.11 21.00 5.68
C ILE A 342 1.37 20.76 7.00
N GLN A 343 1.23 19.52 7.46
CA GLN A 343 0.66 19.23 8.77
C GLN A 343 1.48 19.87 9.89
N SER A 344 2.81 19.80 9.80
CA SER A 344 3.71 20.47 10.74
C SER A 344 3.58 22.00 10.67
N ALA A 345 3.42 22.58 9.48
CA ALA A 345 3.24 24.01 9.30
C ALA A 345 1.88 24.53 9.80
N LEU A 346 0.84 23.69 9.76
CA LEU A 346 -0.51 23.98 10.27
C LEU A 346 -0.63 23.78 11.78
N ALA A 347 0.32 23.08 12.43
CA ALA A 347 0.37 22.97 13.88
C ALA A 347 0.74 24.31 14.53
N GLU A 348 0.30 24.51 15.77
CA GLU A 348 0.57 25.75 16.50
C GLU A 348 2.02 25.79 17.05
N PRO A 349 2.76 26.88 16.93
CA PRO A 349 2.40 28.14 16.23
C PRO A 349 2.47 27.98 14.70
N ARG A 350 1.44 28.45 14.00
CA ARG A 350 1.34 28.32 12.54
C ARG A 350 2.43 29.09 11.81
N ASN A 351 2.92 28.50 10.72
CA ASN A 351 3.91 29.13 9.86
C ASN A 351 3.30 29.46 8.48
N PRO A 352 2.80 30.69 8.25
CA PRO A 352 2.13 31.07 7.00
C PRO A 352 3.02 30.89 5.76
N ARG A 353 4.32 31.12 5.88
CA ARG A 353 5.29 30.97 4.78
C ARG A 353 5.44 29.50 4.36
N GLU A 354 5.54 28.61 5.33
CA GLU A 354 5.61 27.17 5.08
C GLU A 354 4.28 26.62 4.56
N ILE A 355 3.14 27.14 5.07
CA ILE A 355 1.81 26.78 4.56
C ILE A 355 1.70 27.18 3.08
N ALA A 356 2.05 28.41 2.71
CA ALA A 356 2.05 28.89 1.33
C ALA A 356 2.92 28.00 0.44
N TYR A 357 4.12 27.70 0.89
CA TYR A 357 5.07 26.82 0.19
C TYR A 357 4.47 25.44 -0.07
N CYS A 358 3.99 24.81 0.97
CA CYS A 358 3.44 23.45 0.87
C CYS A 358 2.18 23.38 0.01
N LEU A 359 1.27 24.38 0.11
CA LEU A 359 0.08 24.45 -0.72
C LEU A 359 0.43 24.48 -2.22
N VAL A 360 1.37 25.36 -2.60
CA VAL A 360 1.85 25.45 -3.98
C VAL A 360 2.44 24.10 -4.45
N ARG A 361 3.31 23.51 -3.67
CA ARG A 361 3.99 22.25 -4.01
C ARG A 361 3.05 21.05 -4.05
N ILE A 362 2.17 20.88 -3.06
CA ILE A 362 1.21 19.77 -3.02
C ILE A 362 0.25 19.87 -4.21
N THR A 363 -0.28 21.06 -4.49
CA THR A 363 -1.20 21.25 -5.60
C THR A 363 -0.52 21.02 -6.94
N ARG A 364 0.73 21.42 -7.10
CA ARG A 364 1.51 21.14 -8.32
C ARG A 364 1.74 19.63 -8.52
N THR A 365 1.90 18.85 -7.45
CA THR A 365 2.19 17.41 -7.53
C THR A 365 0.96 16.52 -7.54
N GLN A 366 -0.09 16.91 -6.83
CA GLN A 366 -1.31 16.10 -6.61
C GLN A 366 -2.57 16.70 -7.27
N GLY A 367 -2.48 17.93 -7.79
CA GLY A 367 -3.66 18.62 -8.30
C GLY A 367 -4.72 18.85 -7.21
N GLY A 368 -5.99 18.68 -7.57
CA GLY A 368 -7.13 18.82 -6.67
C GLY A 368 -7.56 17.51 -5.98
N GLU A 369 -6.67 16.58 -5.70
CA GLU A 369 -7.00 15.35 -4.97
C GLU A 369 -7.47 15.61 -3.54
N LYS A 370 -8.18 14.64 -2.93
CA LYS A 370 -8.80 14.80 -1.62
C LYS A 370 -7.86 15.32 -0.51
N PRO A 371 -6.62 14.84 -0.35
CA PRO A 371 -5.72 15.39 0.67
C PRO A 371 -5.43 16.89 0.46
N THR A 372 -5.15 17.29 -0.79
CA THR A 372 -4.90 18.70 -1.15
C THR A 372 -6.10 19.57 -0.84
N LYS A 373 -7.32 19.13 -1.17
CA LYS A 373 -8.57 19.85 -0.87
C LYS A 373 -8.72 20.13 0.62
N ASN A 374 -8.46 19.14 1.47
CA ASN A 374 -8.55 19.29 2.92
C ASN A 374 -7.55 20.34 3.44
N PHE A 375 -6.28 20.27 3.00
CA PHE A 375 -5.26 21.26 3.41
C PHE A 375 -5.59 22.68 2.91
N VAL A 376 -6.13 22.80 1.70
CA VAL A 376 -6.59 24.10 1.17
C VAL A 376 -7.71 24.66 2.04
N SER A 377 -8.74 23.87 2.37
CA SER A 377 -9.84 24.31 3.24
C SER A 377 -9.33 24.71 4.62
N GLU A 378 -8.47 23.89 5.23
CA GLU A 378 -7.90 24.18 6.54
C GLU A 378 -7.04 25.43 6.55
N SER A 379 -6.36 25.75 5.44
CA SER A 379 -5.52 26.94 5.31
C SER A 379 -6.31 28.21 5.02
N LEU A 380 -7.39 28.13 4.24
CA LEU A 380 -8.14 29.29 3.76
C LEU A 380 -9.35 29.66 4.62
N LEU A 381 -10.02 28.68 5.22
CA LEU A 381 -11.21 28.91 6.05
C LEU A 381 -10.81 29.27 7.50
N ARG A 382 -10.12 30.41 7.66
CA ARG A 382 -9.49 30.85 8.90
C ARG A 382 -9.88 32.32 9.23
N PRO A 383 -9.62 32.76 10.47
CA PRO A 383 -9.80 34.17 10.83
C PRO A 383 -9.05 35.08 9.87
N LYS A 384 -9.61 36.27 9.64
CA LYS A 384 -9.11 37.23 8.65
C LYS A 384 -7.61 37.54 8.81
N GLN A 385 -7.14 37.68 10.06
CA GLN A 385 -5.72 37.97 10.34
C GLN A 385 -4.76 36.88 9.85
N GLU A 386 -5.11 35.62 10.03
CA GLU A 386 -4.30 34.49 9.55
C GLU A 386 -4.30 34.42 8.02
N LEU A 387 -5.45 34.69 7.42
CA LEU A 387 -5.57 34.73 5.96
C LEU A 387 -4.74 35.87 5.36
N GLU A 388 -4.66 37.05 6.00
CA GLU A 388 -3.80 38.17 5.61
C GLU A 388 -2.32 37.79 5.70
N GLN A 389 -1.91 37.05 6.73
CA GLN A 389 -0.54 36.55 6.85
C GLN A 389 -0.19 35.57 5.72
N LEU A 390 -1.13 34.67 5.37
CA LEU A 390 -0.93 33.76 4.24
C LEU A 390 -0.84 34.52 2.90
N GLN A 391 -1.70 35.54 2.69
CA GLN A 391 -1.62 36.40 1.50
C GLN A 391 -0.28 37.11 1.41
N ASN A 392 0.25 37.63 2.52
CA ASN A 392 1.54 38.29 2.55
C ASN A 392 2.68 37.33 2.17
N ALA A 393 2.65 36.09 2.66
CA ALA A 393 3.61 35.07 2.30
C ALA A 393 3.53 34.72 0.80
N LEU A 394 2.34 34.58 0.24
CA LEU A 394 2.13 34.33 -1.19
C LEU A 394 2.57 35.52 -2.06
N ASN A 395 2.32 36.77 -1.63
CA ASN A 395 2.80 37.96 -2.31
C ASN A 395 4.35 38.04 -2.35
N GLN A 396 5.01 37.63 -1.27
CA GLN A 396 6.48 37.54 -1.26
C GLN A 396 6.95 36.54 -2.31
N TRP A 397 6.29 35.39 -2.45
CA TRP A 397 6.62 34.39 -3.47
C TRP A 397 6.35 34.89 -4.88
N LEU A 398 5.31 35.70 -5.05
CA LEU A 398 5.03 36.35 -6.33
C LEU A 398 6.19 37.27 -6.74
N VAL A 399 6.74 38.04 -5.80
CA VAL A 399 7.92 38.91 -6.05
C VAL A 399 9.15 38.09 -6.34
N GLU A 400 9.34 36.96 -5.68
CA GLU A 400 10.46 36.03 -5.92
C GLU A 400 10.32 35.28 -7.27
N GLY A 401 9.17 35.35 -7.94
CA GLY A 401 8.92 34.68 -9.23
C GLY A 401 8.78 33.16 -9.14
N LEU A 402 8.43 32.63 -7.99
CA LEU A 402 8.33 31.19 -7.72
C LEU A 402 6.95 30.66 -8.09
N ASP A 403 6.89 29.70 -8.99
CA ASP A 403 5.67 29.02 -9.46
C ASP A 403 4.46 29.96 -9.63
N LEU A 404 4.63 31.01 -10.43
CA LEU A 404 3.67 32.10 -10.64
C LEU A 404 2.22 31.63 -10.84
N PRO A 405 1.94 30.60 -11.67
CA PRO A 405 0.58 30.12 -11.88
C PRO A 405 -0.09 29.65 -10.57
N MET A 406 0.63 28.86 -9.75
CA MET A 406 0.09 28.35 -8.48
C MET A 406 -0.02 29.45 -7.41
N VAL A 407 0.94 30.34 -7.35
CA VAL A 407 0.89 31.49 -6.42
C VAL A 407 -0.31 32.39 -6.76
N HIS A 408 -0.54 32.70 -8.03
CA HIS A 408 -1.71 33.44 -8.47
C HIS A 408 -3.02 32.71 -8.16
N LEU A 409 -3.08 31.39 -8.32
CA LEU A 409 -4.25 30.59 -7.95
C LEU A 409 -4.57 30.75 -6.44
N PHE A 410 -3.58 30.58 -5.57
CA PHE A 410 -3.82 30.70 -4.13
C PHE A 410 -4.11 32.14 -3.68
N LEU A 411 -3.50 33.13 -4.31
CA LEU A 411 -3.91 34.55 -4.09
C LEU A 411 -5.35 34.79 -4.53
N ALA A 412 -5.78 34.23 -5.66
CA ALA A 412 -7.17 34.31 -6.12
C ALA A 412 -8.12 33.74 -5.06
N LEU A 413 -7.84 32.52 -4.57
CA LEU A 413 -8.67 31.87 -3.54
C LEU A 413 -8.69 32.70 -2.23
N CYS A 414 -7.53 33.16 -1.77
CA CYS A 414 -7.44 34.00 -0.56
C CYS A 414 -8.25 35.30 -0.72
N LYS A 415 -8.16 35.97 -1.87
CA LYS A 415 -8.88 37.22 -2.15
C LYS A 415 -10.40 37.00 -2.18
N VAL A 416 -10.85 35.94 -2.84
CA VAL A 416 -12.29 35.61 -2.85
C VAL A 416 -12.81 35.29 -1.45
N VAL A 417 -12.08 34.47 -0.68
CA VAL A 417 -12.47 34.13 0.70
C VAL A 417 -12.49 35.39 1.61
N SER A 418 -11.56 36.35 1.38
CA SER A 418 -11.57 37.64 2.12
C SER A 418 -12.63 38.66 1.66
N GLY A 419 -13.42 38.33 0.63
CA GLY A 419 -14.50 39.20 0.11
C GLY A 419 -14.05 40.10 -1.06
N ASP A 420 -12.80 40.08 -1.50
CA ASP A 420 -12.28 40.86 -2.63
C ASP A 420 -12.35 40.05 -3.94
N ALA A 421 -13.56 39.85 -4.43
CA ALA A 421 -13.80 39.03 -5.62
C ALA A 421 -13.14 39.61 -6.89
N LYS A 422 -13.01 40.94 -7.02
CA LYS A 422 -12.40 41.56 -8.21
C LYS A 422 -10.91 41.25 -8.30
N SER A 423 -10.18 41.42 -7.21
CA SER A 423 -8.75 41.02 -7.15
C SER A 423 -8.58 39.52 -7.30
N GLY A 424 -9.52 38.73 -6.76
CA GLY A 424 -9.55 37.29 -6.94
C GLY A 424 -9.61 36.88 -8.42
N ASP A 425 -10.54 37.47 -9.18
CA ASP A 425 -10.69 37.24 -10.62
C ASP A 425 -9.45 37.62 -11.41
N TRP A 426 -8.87 38.78 -11.09
CA TRP A 426 -7.65 39.21 -11.75
C TRP A 426 -6.50 38.20 -11.53
N HIS A 427 -6.28 37.76 -10.31
CA HIS A 427 -5.28 36.75 -10.01
C HIS A 427 -5.58 35.43 -10.72
N LEU A 428 -6.83 35.00 -10.78
CA LEU A 428 -7.21 33.77 -11.48
C LEU A 428 -6.92 33.88 -13.00
N GLU A 429 -7.22 35.03 -13.62
CA GLU A 429 -6.88 35.27 -15.01
C GLU A 429 -5.37 35.23 -15.25
N GLN A 430 -4.56 35.80 -14.35
CA GLN A 430 -3.11 35.66 -14.42
C GLN A 430 -2.65 34.20 -14.31
N ALA A 431 -3.23 33.42 -13.38
CA ALA A 431 -2.90 31.99 -13.26
C ALA A 431 -3.14 31.25 -14.59
N TYR A 432 -4.26 31.48 -15.24
CA TYR A 432 -4.58 30.87 -16.55
C TYR A 432 -3.67 31.34 -17.69
N ARG A 433 -3.24 32.61 -17.68
CA ARG A 433 -2.29 33.13 -18.66
C ARG A 433 -0.93 32.43 -18.56
N TYR A 434 -0.49 32.09 -17.36
CA TYR A 434 0.76 31.37 -17.15
C TYR A 434 0.63 29.86 -17.43
N ASP A 435 -0.50 29.24 -17.07
CA ASP A 435 -0.70 27.78 -17.22
C ASP A 435 -2.20 27.45 -17.30
N ASP A 436 -2.68 27.22 -18.51
CA ASP A 436 -4.09 26.88 -18.75
C ASP A 436 -4.51 25.53 -18.14
N SER A 437 -3.54 24.63 -17.86
CA SER A 437 -3.83 23.34 -17.22
C SER A 437 -4.40 23.45 -15.81
N ILE A 438 -4.28 24.62 -15.18
CA ILE A 438 -4.81 24.90 -13.84
C ILE A 438 -6.35 24.91 -13.80
N ARG A 439 -7.05 25.12 -14.93
CA ARG A 439 -8.53 25.18 -14.94
C ARG A 439 -9.19 23.99 -14.25
N GLY A 440 -8.70 22.78 -14.54
CA GLY A 440 -9.21 21.57 -13.89
C GLY A 440 -9.00 21.54 -12.37
N ILE A 441 -7.87 22.07 -11.91
CA ILE A 441 -7.54 22.17 -10.48
C ILE A 441 -8.47 23.20 -9.80
N VAL A 442 -8.65 24.35 -10.44
CA VAL A 442 -9.54 25.43 -9.94
C VAL A 442 -10.95 24.91 -9.74
N SER A 443 -11.52 24.20 -10.73
CA SER A 443 -12.85 23.63 -10.63
C SER A 443 -12.98 22.69 -9.42
N GLN A 444 -12.03 21.80 -9.24
CA GLN A 444 -12.02 20.83 -8.14
C GLN A 444 -11.86 21.47 -6.76
N LEU A 445 -11.02 22.51 -6.65
CA LEU A 445 -10.83 23.23 -5.39
C LEU A 445 -12.03 24.12 -5.07
N ALA A 446 -12.61 24.78 -6.07
CA ALA A 446 -13.82 25.60 -5.89
C ALA A 446 -15.00 24.74 -5.42
N ASP A 447 -15.22 23.57 -6.00
CA ASP A 447 -16.23 22.61 -5.54
C ASP A 447 -16.09 22.30 -4.06
N HIS A 448 -14.88 21.95 -3.65
CA HIS A 448 -14.62 21.55 -2.27
C HIS A 448 -14.78 22.71 -1.28
N LEU A 449 -14.38 23.93 -1.64
CA LEU A 449 -14.54 25.11 -0.81
C LEU A 449 -16.01 25.53 -0.71
N VAL A 450 -16.79 25.35 -1.77
CA VAL A 450 -18.25 25.55 -1.76
C VAL A 450 -18.90 24.58 -0.75
N ASP A 451 -18.55 23.28 -0.83
CA ASP A 451 -19.10 22.27 0.08
C ASP A 451 -18.67 22.49 1.54
N ALA A 452 -17.48 23.03 1.77
CA ALA A 452 -16.91 23.27 3.11
C ALA A 452 -17.36 24.63 3.72
N SER A 453 -17.95 25.53 2.93
CA SER A 453 -18.39 26.87 3.38
C SER A 453 -19.86 26.86 3.82
N THR A 454 -20.19 27.76 4.75
CA THR A 454 -21.59 28.04 5.06
C THR A 454 -22.22 28.75 3.88
N GLU A 455 -23.44 28.37 3.44
CA GLU A 455 -24.17 28.90 2.28
C GLU A 455 -24.37 30.43 2.30
N GLN A 456 -24.16 31.08 3.44
CA GLN A 456 -24.36 32.53 3.63
C GLN A 456 -23.15 33.42 3.33
N SER A 457 -22.00 32.85 2.88
CA SER A 457 -20.81 33.64 2.65
C SER A 457 -20.77 34.25 1.24
N GLN A 458 -20.45 35.54 1.13
CA GLN A 458 -20.36 36.26 -0.16
C GLN A 458 -19.37 35.65 -1.16
N TYR A 459 -18.38 34.90 -0.68
CA TYR A 459 -17.43 34.20 -1.56
C TYR A 459 -18.01 32.92 -2.17
N HIS A 460 -19.05 32.33 -1.58
CA HIS A 460 -19.70 31.10 -2.06
C HIS A 460 -20.25 31.27 -3.49
N GLU A 461 -20.96 32.39 -3.76
CA GLU A 461 -21.46 32.68 -5.11
C GLU A 461 -20.32 32.79 -6.14
N ARG A 462 -19.20 33.38 -5.72
CA ARG A 462 -18.05 33.52 -6.63
C ARG A 462 -17.37 32.18 -6.94
N LEU A 463 -17.21 31.35 -5.95
CA LEU A 463 -16.70 29.99 -6.16
C LEU A 463 -17.63 29.15 -7.05
N LEU A 464 -18.95 29.29 -6.87
CA LEU A 464 -19.94 28.67 -7.77
C LEU A 464 -19.82 29.18 -9.22
N ALA A 465 -19.54 30.47 -9.42
CA ALA A 465 -19.27 31.02 -10.74
C ALA A 465 -18.03 30.42 -11.37
N TRP A 466 -16.93 30.30 -10.65
CA TRP A 466 -15.69 29.65 -11.11
C TRP A 466 -15.89 28.17 -11.45
N ARG A 467 -16.67 27.44 -10.65
CA ARG A 467 -17.06 26.07 -10.94
C ARG A 467 -17.80 25.90 -12.28
N LYS A 468 -18.68 26.87 -12.62
CA LYS A 468 -19.49 26.83 -13.84
C LYS A 468 -18.77 27.35 -15.07
N SER A 469 -17.70 28.13 -14.91
CA SER A 469 -16.94 28.75 -16.02
C SER A 469 -15.93 27.81 -16.67
N ASN A 470 -15.70 26.64 -16.10
CA ASN A 470 -14.83 25.58 -16.58
C ASN A 470 -15.63 24.37 -17.03
#